data_77b95ea4a5057684ec7c500785f526a8
#
_entry.id   77b95ea4a5057684ec7c500785f526a8
#
_cell.length_a   1.000
_cell.length_b   1.000
_cell.length_c   1.000
_cell.angle_alpha   90.00
_cell.angle_beta   90.00
_cell.angle_gamma   90.00
#
_symmetry.space_group_name_H-M   'P 1'
#
loop_
_entity.id
_entity.type
_entity.pdbx_description
1 polymer ?
#
loop_
_entity_poly.entity_id
_entity_poly.type
_entity_poly.pdbx_seq_one_letter_code
_entity_poly.pdbx_strand_id
1 'polypeptide(L)'
;MQERDDGLRGRDVTTTFLQEAGQVVEFQGSPNWAINLPFFLKCGCAGVLATCTAFATAGLASPLPLVASLLALVAVAVAAVLRAPTTAYTEIVIDSVRLTYRTGILTRRVASVEMYRVQNVECVSDWWERLLGFGTLVVESSDVNHPRWILRGMRDVEPLREWMNRAAIVRRDAKGIREVNMGRV
;
A
#
# COMPACT_ATOMS: atom_id res chain seq x y z
N MET A 1 -15.78 14.46 -29.90
CA MET A 1 -16.59 13.88 -28.83
C MET A 1 -16.33 12.36 -28.77
N GLN A 2 -15.06 11.92 -28.75
CA GLN A 2 -14.69 10.48 -28.86
C GLN A 2 -13.47 10.08 -28.03
N GLU A 3 -13.07 10.90 -27.04
CA GLU A 3 -11.80 10.67 -26.31
C GLU A 3 -11.97 10.35 -24.81
N ARG A 4 -13.18 9.97 -24.38
CA ARG A 4 -13.47 9.67 -22.97
C ARG A 4 -13.77 8.17 -22.71
N ASP A 5 -13.73 7.32 -23.72
CA ASP A 5 -14.20 5.91 -23.64
C ASP A 5 -13.08 4.87 -23.49
N ASP A 6 -11.82 5.22 -23.78
CA ASP A 6 -10.71 4.24 -23.76
C ASP A 6 -10.18 3.90 -22.35
N GLY A 7 -10.43 4.76 -21.35
CA GLY A 7 -9.98 4.50 -19.98
C GLY A 7 -10.82 3.47 -19.22
N LEU A 8 -12.07 3.27 -19.61
CA LEU A 8 -12.99 2.32 -19.00
C LEU A 8 -12.87 0.92 -19.61
N ARG A 9 -12.56 0.84 -20.89
CA ARG A 9 -12.47 -0.42 -21.65
C ARG A 9 -11.37 -1.36 -21.16
N GLY A 10 -10.23 -0.82 -20.68
CA GLY A 10 -9.13 -1.64 -20.17
C GLY A 10 -9.42 -2.28 -18.81
N ARG A 11 -10.24 -1.66 -17.98
CA ARG A 11 -10.63 -2.19 -16.66
C ARG A 11 -11.69 -3.29 -16.79
N ASP A 12 -12.67 -3.09 -17.64
CA ASP A 12 -13.77 -4.03 -17.85
C ASP A 12 -13.31 -5.34 -18.49
N VAL A 13 -12.38 -5.26 -19.43
CA VAL A 13 -11.82 -6.43 -20.11
C VAL A 13 -11.06 -7.32 -19.13
N THR A 14 -10.22 -6.74 -18.26
CA THR A 14 -9.45 -7.53 -17.27
C THR A 14 -10.38 -8.18 -16.24
N THR A 15 -11.42 -7.48 -15.80
CA THR A 15 -12.42 -8.00 -14.86
C THR A 15 -13.22 -9.13 -15.48
N THR A 16 -13.59 -9.00 -16.76
CA THR A 16 -14.34 -10.01 -17.50
C THR A 16 -13.54 -11.31 -17.71
N PHE A 17 -12.25 -11.23 -18.08
CA PHE A 17 -11.39 -12.41 -18.21
C PHE A 17 -11.16 -13.13 -16.88
N LEU A 18 -11.07 -12.41 -15.76
CA LEU A 18 -10.90 -13.01 -14.44
C LEU A 18 -12.19 -13.68 -13.94
N GLN A 19 -13.33 -13.15 -14.32
CA GLN A 19 -14.65 -13.70 -13.98
C GLN A 19 -14.97 -14.98 -14.79
N GLU A 20 -14.57 -15.04 -16.06
CA GLU A 20 -14.69 -16.24 -16.91
C GLU A 20 -13.79 -17.40 -16.42
N ALA A 21 -12.65 -17.08 -15.75
CA ALA A 21 -11.78 -18.10 -15.17
C ALA A 21 -12.27 -18.62 -13.80
N GLY A 22 -13.46 -18.25 -13.34
CA GLY A 22 -13.98 -18.64 -12.02
C GLY A 22 -13.18 -18.04 -10.85
N GLN A 23 -12.44 -16.96 -11.09
CA GLN A 23 -11.69 -16.22 -10.08
C GLN A 23 -12.55 -15.08 -9.56
N VAL A 24 -12.94 -15.15 -8.30
CA VAL A 24 -13.62 -14.06 -7.63
C VAL A 24 -12.55 -13.06 -7.16
N VAL A 25 -12.53 -11.89 -7.77
CA VAL A 25 -11.68 -10.76 -7.33
C VAL A 25 -12.36 -10.08 -6.16
N GLU A 26 -11.78 -10.18 -4.97
CA GLU A 26 -12.31 -9.54 -3.77
C GLU A 26 -11.81 -8.11 -3.61
N PHE A 27 -10.54 -7.89 -3.96
CA PHE A 27 -9.95 -6.56 -3.86
C PHE A 27 -9.06 -6.27 -5.06
N GLN A 28 -9.30 -5.12 -5.70
CA GLN A 28 -8.39 -4.53 -6.68
C GLN A 28 -8.27 -3.04 -6.42
N GLY A 29 -7.06 -2.56 -6.18
CA GLY A 29 -6.84 -1.15 -5.92
C GLY A 29 -5.42 -0.80 -5.56
N SER A 30 -5.21 0.49 -5.34
CA SER A 30 -3.96 1.06 -4.81
C SER A 30 -4.12 1.30 -3.31
N PRO A 31 -3.00 1.31 -2.57
CA PRO A 31 -2.99 1.73 -1.17
C PRO A 31 -3.60 3.13 -1.00
N ASN A 32 -4.29 3.35 0.11
CA ASN A 32 -4.84 4.66 0.42
C ASN A 32 -3.71 5.69 0.59
N TRP A 33 -3.82 6.84 -0.08
CA TRP A 33 -2.84 7.93 0.00
C TRP A 33 -2.64 8.43 1.44
N ALA A 34 -3.67 8.32 2.26
CA ALA A 34 -3.66 8.73 3.66
C ALA A 34 -2.58 8.01 4.51
N ILE A 35 -2.03 6.90 4.04
CA ILE A 35 -0.88 6.23 4.68
C ILE A 35 0.35 7.15 4.78
N ASN A 36 0.44 8.13 3.89
CA ASN A 36 1.51 9.14 3.91
C ASN A 36 1.18 10.34 4.80
N LEU A 37 0.01 10.38 5.44
CA LEU A 37 -0.44 11.50 6.27
C LEU A 37 0.56 11.86 7.39
N PRO A 38 1.12 10.91 8.16
CA PRO A 38 2.12 11.25 9.19
C PRO A 38 3.37 11.90 8.61
N PHE A 39 3.77 11.48 7.41
CA PHE A 39 4.91 12.08 6.72
C PHE A 39 4.58 13.51 6.26
N PHE A 40 3.42 13.73 5.63
CA PHE A 40 3.01 15.06 5.19
C PHE A 40 2.80 16.02 6.38
N LEU A 41 2.29 15.51 7.50
CA LEU A 41 2.16 16.30 8.73
C LEU A 41 3.53 16.76 9.25
N LYS A 42 4.52 15.85 9.31
CA LYS A 42 5.90 16.19 9.68
C LYS A 42 6.51 17.24 8.73
N CYS A 43 6.30 17.07 7.42
CA CYS A 43 6.71 18.03 6.41
C CYS A 43 6.04 19.39 6.62
N GLY A 44 4.75 19.41 6.91
CA GLY A 44 4.01 20.65 7.22
C GLY A 44 4.57 21.37 8.44
N CYS A 45 4.79 20.65 9.54
CA CYS A 45 5.40 21.21 10.76
C CYS A 45 6.81 21.76 10.49
N ALA A 46 7.64 21.02 9.76
CA ALA A 46 8.97 21.48 9.38
C ALA A 46 8.92 22.73 8.50
N GLY A 47 7.97 22.78 7.56
CA GLY A 47 7.74 23.96 6.72
C GLY A 47 7.31 25.19 7.52
N VAL A 48 6.39 25.03 8.48
CA VAL A 48 5.97 26.11 9.38
C VAL A 48 7.15 26.60 10.22
N LEU A 49 7.94 25.70 10.80
CA LEU A 49 9.13 26.09 11.56
C LEU A 49 10.15 26.84 10.71
N ALA A 50 10.39 26.39 9.48
CA ALA A 50 11.30 27.05 8.56
C ALA A 50 10.81 28.45 8.15
N THR A 51 9.49 28.63 7.95
CA THR A 51 8.92 29.96 7.68
C THR A 51 8.96 30.87 8.87
N CYS A 52 8.68 30.40 10.08
CA CYS A 52 8.80 31.18 11.32
C CYS A 52 10.24 31.63 11.57
N THR A 53 11.23 30.76 11.37
CA THR A 53 12.64 31.10 11.50
C THR A 53 13.09 32.15 10.46
N ALA A 54 12.63 31.97 9.19
CA ALA A 54 12.89 32.96 8.15
C ALA A 54 12.36 34.36 8.53
N PHE A 55 11.15 34.40 9.04
CA PHE A 55 10.51 35.66 9.44
C PHE A 55 11.23 36.31 10.64
N ALA A 56 11.58 35.50 11.64
CA ALA A 56 12.30 35.97 12.83
C ALA A 56 13.70 36.51 12.51
N THR A 57 14.32 35.99 11.46
CA THR A 57 15.69 36.37 11.06
C THR A 57 15.77 37.40 9.94
N ALA A 58 14.63 37.83 9.38
CA ALA A 58 14.58 38.77 8.26
C ALA A 58 15.20 40.12 8.54
N GLY A 59 15.32 40.52 9.83
CA GLY A 59 15.96 41.77 10.28
C GLY A 59 17.43 41.64 10.64
N LEU A 60 18.03 40.47 10.57
CA LEU A 60 19.45 40.25 10.93
C LEU A 60 20.38 40.67 9.78
N ALA A 61 21.54 41.21 10.13
CA ALA A 61 22.55 41.65 9.16
C ALA A 61 23.15 40.54 8.31
N SER A 62 23.00 39.27 8.74
CA SER A 62 23.49 38.10 8.01
C SER A 62 22.38 37.44 7.19
N PRO A 63 22.57 37.18 5.87
CA PRO A 63 21.59 36.48 5.03
C PRO A 63 21.59 34.97 5.25
N LEU A 64 22.54 34.39 5.98
CA LEU A 64 22.72 32.98 6.17
C LEU A 64 21.47 32.22 6.69
N PRO A 65 20.78 32.71 7.76
CA PRO A 65 19.61 31.99 8.27
C PRO A 65 18.42 32.04 7.30
N LEU A 66 18.28 33.10 6.52
CA LEU A 66 17.26 33.20 5.47
C LEU A 66 17.50 32.18 4.36
N VAL A 67 18.72 32.04 3.88
CA VAL A 67 19.09 31.07 2.86
C VAL A 67 18.89 29.65 3.37
N ALA A 68 19.29 29.38 4.63
CA ALA A 68 19.11 28.06 5.24
C ALA A 68 17.63 27.66 5.35
N SER A 69 16.76 28.59 5.76
CA SER A 69 15.32 28.32 5.87
C SER A 69 14.66 28.10 4.50
N LEU A 70 15.09 28.82 3.46
CA LEU A 70 14.62 28.65 2.10
C LEU A 70 15.02 27.27 1.55
N LEU A 71 16.27 26.86 1.77
CA LEU A 71 16.75 25.52 1.38
C LEU A 71 15.98 24.41 2.10
N ALA A 72 15.68 24.59 3.40
CA ALA A 72 14.86 23.63 4.15
C ALA A 72 13.44 23.51 3.57
N LEU A 73 12.81 24.64 3.19
CA LEU A 73 11.50 24.61 2.52
C LEU A 73 11.53 23.86 1.19
N VAL A 74 12.53 24.12 0.37
CA VAL A 74 12.70 23.42 -0.91
C VAL A 74 12.90 21.91 -0.67
N ALA A 75 13.74 21.54 0.30
CA ALA A 75 13.97 20.13 0.63
C ALA A 75 12.69 19.43 1.10
N VAL A 76 11.88 20.07 1.92
CA VAL A 76 10.57 19.57 2.38
C VAL A 76 9.61 19.41 1.21
N ALA A 77 9.53 20.38 0.30
CA ALA A 77 8.67 20.31 -0.87
C ALA A 77 9.09 19.16 -1.81
N VAL A 78 10.36 19.02 -2.09
CA VAL A 78 10.91 17.93 -2.90
C VAL A 78 10.61 16.58 -2.27
N ALA A 79 10.84 16.43 -0.95
CA ALA A 79 10.55 15.18 -0.24
C ALA A 79 9.06 14.82 -0.31
N ALA A 80 8.15 15.79 -0.20
CA ALA A 80 6.71 15.57 -0.32
C ALA A 80 6.31 15.12 -1.74
N VAL A 81 6.84 15.79 -2.76
CA VAL A 81 6.59 15.44 -4.18
C VAL A 81 7.11 14.05 -4.53
N LEU A 82 8.29 13.67 -4.05
CA LEU A 82 8.87 12.35 -4.32
C LEU A 82 8.12 11.21 -3.60
N ARG A 83 7.44 11.51 -2.48
CA ARG A 83 6.70 10.51 -1.70
C ARG A 83 5.31 10.22 -2.25
N ALA A 84 4.63 11.20 -2.83
CA ALA A 84 3.28 11.05 -3.34
C ALA A 84 3.12 9.93 -4.38
N PRO A 85 3.98 9.79 -5.38
CA PRO A 85 3.81 8.78 -6.43
C PRO A 85 4.04 7.35 -5.95
N THR A 86 4.76 7.10 -4.86
CA THR A 86 5.04 5.72 -4.40
C THR A 86 3.77 4.93 -4.08
N THR A 87 2.74 5.59 -3.63
CA THR A 87 1.45 4.97 -3.31
C THR A 87 0.57 4.79 -4.55
N ALA A 88 0.59 5.76 -5.46
CA ALA A 88 -0.22 5.76 -6.68
C ALA A 88 0.20 4.67 -7.69
N TYR A 89 1.48 4.32 -7.71
CA TYR A 89 2.04 3.29 -8.62
C TYR A 89 2.16 1.89 -7.99
N THR A 90 1.40 1.65 -6.92
CA THR A 90 1.28 0.33 -6.31
C THR A 90 -0.13 -0.19 -6.57
N GLU A 91 -0.24 -1.34 -7.19
CA GLU A 91 -1.49 -2.04 -7.45
C GLU A 91 -1.49 -3.37 -6.70
N ILE A 92 -2.56 -3.62 -5.96
CA ILE A 92 -2.78 -4.85 -5.20
C ILE A 92 -4.03 -5.50 -5.75
N VAL A 93 -3.91 -6.75 -6.16
CA VAL A 93 -5.04 -7.57 -6.62
C VAL A 93 -5.09 -8.81 -5.75
N ILE A 94 -6.21 -9.00 -5.07
CA ILE A 94 -6.48 -10.16 -4.23
C ILE A 94 -7.67 -10.90 -4.85
N ASP A 95 -7.41 -12.09 -5.31
CA ASP A 95 -8.44 -12.99 -5.81
C ASP A 95 -8.48 -14.32 -5.02
N SER A 96 -9.46 -15.15 -5.28
CA SER A 96 -9.63 -16.43 -4.59
C SER A 96 -8.48 -17.42 -4.84
N VAL A 97 -7.62 -17.19 -5.83
CA VAL A 97 -6.55 -18.11 -6.25
C VAL A 97 -5.18 -17.59 -5.83
N ARG A 98 -4.94 -16.28 -5.99
CA ARG A 98 -3.64 -15.67 -5.77
C ARG A 98 -3.75 -14.24 -5.24
N LEU A 99 -2.73 -13.81 -4.51
CA LEU A 99 -2.45 -12.42 -4.19
C LEU A 99 -1.38 -11.92 -5.17
N THR A 100 -1.66 -10.83 -5.89
CA THR A 100 -0.70 -10.21 -6.81
C THR A 100 -0.39 -8.79 -6.34
N TYR A 101 0.88 -8.51 -6.18
CA TYR A 101 1.40 -7.20 -5.78
C TYR A 101 2.27 -6.63 -6.91
N ARG A 102 1.87 -5.47 -7.42
CA ARG A 102 2.57 -4.77 -8.49
C ARG A 102 3.03 -3.43 -7.97
N THR A 103 4.30 -3.11 -8.14
CA THR A 103 4.86 -1.83 -7.74
C THR A 103 5.94 -1.36 -8.70
N GLY A 104 6.11 -0.05 -8.78
CA GLY A 104 7.20 0.60 -9.50
C GLY A 104 6.74 1.54 -10.59
N ILE A 105 7.49 2.65 -10.73
CA ILE A 105 7.27 3.71 -11.73
C ILE A 105 8.13 3.43 -12.98
N LEU A 106 9.44 3.35 -12.79
CA LEU A 106 10.42 3.11 -13.88
C LEU A 106 10.68 1.60 -14.08
N THR A 107 10.79 0.87 -12.98
CA THR A 107 10.97 -0.59 -13.02
C THR A 107 9.77 -1.24 -12.36
N ARG A 108 8.95 -1.92 -13.15
CA ARG A 108 7.77 -2.63 -12.65
C ARG A 108 8.18 -3.96 -12.05
N ARG A 109 7.88 -4.15 -10.77
CA ARG A 109 8.00 -5.43 -10.07
C ARG A 109 6.62 -6.01 -9.90
N VAL A 110 6.46 -7.27 -10.29
CA VAL A 110 5.23 -8.04 -10.09
C VAL A 110 5.61 -9.27 -9.29
N ALA A 111 5.01 -9.41 -8.15
CA ALA A 111 5.16 -10.59 -7.30
C ALA A 111 3.78 -11.15 -7.00
N SER A 112 3.66 -12.47 -6.95
CA SER A 112 2.40 -13.13 -6.63
C SER A 112 2.65 -14.31 -5.70
N VAL A 113 1.68 -14.55 -4.81
CA VAL A 113 1.63 -15.73 -3.95
C VAL A 113 0.28 -16.40 -4.11
N GLU A 114 0.30 -17.72 -4.20
CA GLU A 114 -0.91 -18.51 -4.30
C GLU A 114 -1.60 -18.64 -2.94
N MET A 115 -2.93 -18.54 -2.93
CA MET A 115 -3.71 -18.48 -1.70
C MET A 115 -3.52 -19.71 -0.80
N TYR A 116 -3.27 -20.90 -1.35
CA TYR A 116 -3.00 -22.12 -0.55
C TYR A 116 -1.67 -22.05 0.22
N ARG A 117 -0.75 -21.17 -0.17
CA ARG A 117 0.53 -20.94 0.54
C ARG A 117 0.40 -19.95 1.70
N VAL A 118 -0.70 -19.24 1.78
CA VAL A 118 -0.96 -18.29 2.87
C VAL A 118 -1.20 -19.08 4.15
N GLN A 119 -0.38 -18.82 5.18
CA GLN A 119 -0.46 -19.51 6.48
C GLN A 119 -1.24 -18.68 7.49
N ASN A 120 -0.96 -17.39 7.57
CA ASN A 120 -1.58 -16.49 8.51
C ASN A 120 -1.81 -15.11 7.87
N VAL A 121 -2.89 -14.46 8.28
CA VAL A 121 -3.21 -13.09 7.86
C VAL A 121 -3.52 -12.28 9.12
N GLU A 122 -2.67 -11.31 9.41
CA GLU A 122 -2.85 -10.37 10.52
C GLU A 122 -3.31 -9.01 9.98
N CYS A 123 -4.13 -8.34 10.76
CA CYS A 123 -4.55 -6.97 10.53
C CYS A 123 -3.93 -6.08 11.60
N VAL A 124 -3.20 -5.06 11.17
CA VAL A 124 -2.60 -4.06 12.04
C VAL A 124 -3.12 -2.69 11.61
N SER A 125 -3.76 -1.97 12.53
CA SER A 125 -4.27 -0.63 12.26
C SER A 125 -3.95 0.28 13.45
N ASP A 126 -3.25 1.36 13.19
CA ASP A 126 -3.05 2.42 14.16
C ASP A 126 -4.39 3.11 14.45
N TRP A 127 -4.52 3.79 15.59
CA TRP A 127 -5.75 4.45 15.99
C TRP A 127 -6.27 5.45 14.95
N TRP A 128 -5.37 6.19 14.30
CA TRP A 128 -5.69 7.17 13.26
C TRP A 128 -6.03 6.50 11.91
N GLU A 129 -5.41 5.37 11.57
CA GLU A 129 -5.76 4.55 10.41
C GLU A 129 -7.17 4.00 10.53
N ARG A 130 -7.53 3.54 11.74
CA ARG A 130 -8.87 3.04 12.06
C ARG A 130 -9.94 4.12 11.89
N LEU A 131 -9.66 5.37 12.31
CA LEU A 131 -10.56 6.49 12.10
C LEU A 131 -10.80 6.80 10.61
N LEU A 132 -9.81 6.53 9.76
CA LEU A 132 -9.88 6.77 8.32
C LEU A 132 -10.34 5.53 7.52
N GLY A 133 -10.68 4.44 8.19
CA GLY A 133 -11.24 3.23 7.58
C GLY A 133 -10.23 2.42 6.75
N PHE A 134 -8.94 2.46 7.11
CA PHE A 134 -7.94 1.63 6.47
C PHE A 134 -6.92 1.07 7.48
N GLY A 135 -6.06 0.18 7.02
CA GLY A 135 -5.02 -0.44 7.85
C GLY A 135 -4.00 -1.18 7.01
N THR A 136 -3.20 -1.97 7.67
CA THR A 136 -2.14 -2.79 7.07
C THR A 136 -2.47 -4.27 7.25
N LEU A 137 -2.48 -5.03 6.16
CA LEU A 137 -2.55 -6.48 6.18
C LEU A 137 -1.14 -7.06 6.11
N VAL A 138 -0.83 -7.93 7.05
CA VAL A 138 0.40 -8.71 7.07
C VAL A 138 0.05 -10.15 6.74
N VAL A 139 0.52 -10.64 5.59
CA VAL A 139 0.26 -11.99 5.11
C VAL A 139 1.54 -12.80 5.23
N GLU A 140 1.49 -13.89 5.97
CA GLU A 140 2.56 -14.86 6.10
C GLU A 140 2.30 -16.02 5.16
N SER A 141 3.34 -16.41 4.41
CA SER A 141 3.25 -17.48 3.43
C SER A 141 4.37 -18.51 3.60
N SER A 142 4.13 -19.72 3.13
CA SER A 142 5.14 -20.77 3.05
C SER A 142 6.10 -20.62 1.87
N ASP A 143 6.03 -19.50 1.14
CA ASP A 143 6.97 -19.23 0.04
C ASP A 143 8.33 -18.83 0.58
N VAL A 144 9.38 -19.58 0.19
CA VAL A 144 10.75 -19.37 0.64
C VAL A 144 11.30 -18.00 0.20
N ASN A 145 10.89 -17.53 -0.99
CA ASN A 145 11.38 -16.27 -1.54
C ASN A 145 10.67 -15.05 -0.93
N HIS A 146 9.40 -15.21 -0.57
CA HIS A 146 8.57 -14.14 -0.04
C HIS A 146 7.72 -14.64 1.14
N PRO A 147 8.36 -14.88 2.30
CA PRO A 147 7.66 -15.46 3.46
C PRO A 147 6.66 -14.48 4.10
N ARG A 148 6.85 -13.19 3.90
CA ARG A 148 6.02 -12.15 4.52
C ARG A 148 5.70 -11.04 3.54
N TRP A 149 4.40 -10.71 3.43
CA TRP A 149 3.86 -9.64 2.61
C TRP A 149 3.24 -8.58 3.51
N ILE A 150 3.56 -7.31 3.26
CA ILE A 150 3.02 -6.19 4.02
C ILE A 150 2.23 -5.31 3.04
N LEU A 151 0.92 -5.40 3.12
CA LEU A 151 -0.03 -4.67 2.28
C LEU A 151 -0.57 -3.48 3.06
N ARG A 152 0.02 -2.32 2.83
CA ARG A 152 -0.31 -1.09 3.57
C ARG A 152 -1.45 -0.33 2.91
N GLY A 153 -2.23 0.40 3.72
CA GLY A 153 -3.26 1.31 3.23
C GLY A 153 -4.45 0.61 2.58
N MET A 154 -4.74 -0.61 3.02
CA MET A 154 -5.89 -1.38 2.56
C MET A 154 -7.16 -0.89 3.23
N ARG A 155 -8.25 -0.76 2.48
CA ARG A 155 -9.58 -0.47 3.04
C ARG A 155 -10.19 -1.74 3.60
N ASP A 156 -11.05 -1.58 4.60
CA ASP A 156 -11.85 -2.67 5.18
C ASP A 156 -11.01 -3.92 5.50
N VAL A 157 -9.89 -3.70 6.19
CA VAL A 157 -8.88 -4.76 6.44
C VAL A 157 -9.41 -5.94 7.23
N GLU A 158 -10.36 -5.75 8.16
CA GLU A 158 -10.91 -6.82 8.99
C GLU A 158 -11.73 -7.82 8.16
N PRO A 159 -12.74 -7.40 7.38
CA PRO A 159 -13.47 -8.29 6.47
C PRO A 159 -12.55 -8.96 5.44
N LEU A 160 -11.59 -8.23 4.89
CA LEU A 160 -10.67 -8.74 3.90
C LEU A 160 -9.75 -9.82 4.51
N ARG A 161 -9.27 -9.63 5.75
CA ARG A 161 -8.51 -10.63 6.50
C ARG A 161 -9.30 -11.93 6.66
N GLU A 162 -10.56 -11.82 7.10
CA GLU A 162 -11.41 -12.99 7.31
C GLU A 162 -11.70 -13.73 6.00
N TRP A 163 -11.95 -12.99 4.94
CA TRP A 163 -12.15 -13.56 3.61
C TRP A 163 -10.89 -14.29 3.14
N MET A 164 -9.70 -13.68 3.25
CA MET A 164 -8.43 -14.30 2.86
C MET A 164 -8.15 -15.59 3.65
N ASN A 165 -8.38 -15.59 4.96
CA ASN A 165 -8.21 -16.77 5.77
C ASN A 165 -9.14 -17.91 5.33
N ARG A 166 -10.42 -17.62 5.07
CA ARG A 166 -11.38 -18.61 4.55
C ARG A 166 -10.95 -19.13 3.18
N ALA A 167 -10.55 -18.23 2.28
CA ALA A 167 -10.09 -18.62 0.94
C ALA A 167 -8.84 -19.53 1.01
N ALA A 168 -7.88 -19.21 1.89
CA ALA A 168 -6.68 -20.00 2.09
C ALA A 168 -7.00 -21.42 2.61
N ILE A 169 -7.93 -21.56 3.55
CA ILE A 169 -8.37 -22.85 4.08
C ILE A 169 -9.01 -23.68 2.96
N VAL A 170 -9.99 -23.13 2.26
CA VAL A 170 -10.69 -23.81 1.15
C VAL A 170 -9.71 -24.27 0.07
N ARG A 171 -8.72 -23.46 -0.27
CA ARG A 171 -7.71 -23.80 -1.28
C ARG A 171 -6.73 -24.87 -0.81
N ARG A 172 -6.37 -24.88 0.48
CA ARG A 172 -5.53 -25.93 1.07
C ARG A 172 -6.26 -27.28 1.10
N ASP A 173 -7.51 -27.28 1.50
CA ASP A 173 -8.35 -28.49 1.53
C ASP A 173 -8.54 -29.05 0.12
N ALA A 174 -8.82 -28.21 -0.87
CA ALA A 174 -8.96 -28.62 -2.26
C ALA A 174 -7.67 -29.22 -2.86
N LYS A 175 -6.48 -28.83 -2.38
CA LYS A 175 -5.18 -29.40 -2.77
C LYS A 175 -4.74 -30.56 -1.91
N GLY A 176 -5.51 -30.96 -0.89
CA GLY A 176 -5.15 -32.05 0.04
C GLY A 176 -3.92 -31.75 0.91
N ILE A 177 -3.56 -30.50 1.07
CA ILE A 177 -2.40 -30.07 1.86
C ILE A 177 -2.80 -30.06 3.34
N ARG A 178 -2.33 -31.07 4.10
CA ARG A 178 -2.46 -31.09 5.56
C ARG A 178 -1.25 -30.38 6.18
N GLU A 179 -1.48 -29.41 7.03
CA GLU A 179 -0.42 -28.85 7.90
C GLU A 179 0.01 -29.94 8.86
N VAL A 180 1.23 -30.43 8.69
CA VAL A 180 1.89 -31.20 9.74
C VAL A 180 2.43 -30.18 10.73
N ASN A 181 1.69 -29.94 11.79
CA ASN A 181 2.13 -29.08 12.89
C ASN A 181 3.28 -29.80 13.60
N MET A 182 4.52 -29.63 13.10
CA MET A 182 5.70 -30.02 13.85
C MET A 182 5.82 -29.05 15.02
N GLY A 183 5.19 -29.41 16.13
CA GLY A 183 5.32 -28.71 17.38
C GLY A 183 6.79 -28.45 17.65
N ARG A 184 7.14 -27.19 17.85
CA ARG A 184 8.45 -26.84 18.41
C ARG A 184 8.53 -27.51 19.77
N VAL A 185 9.40 -28.52 19.86
CA VAL A 185 9.88 -29.07 21.12
C VAL A 185 10.89 -28.07 21.71
#